data_d40fde2c6365f1252812eb13f5f4ee30
#
_entry.id   d40fde2c6365f1252812eb13f5f4ee30
#
_cell.length_a   1.000
_cell.length_b   1.000
_cell.length_c   1.000
_cell.angle_alpha   90.00
_cell.angle_beta   90.00
_cell.angle_gamma   90.00
#
_symmetry.space_group_name_H-M   'P 1'
#
loop_
_entity.id
_entity.type
_entity.pdbx_description
1 polymer ?
#
loop_
_entity_poly.entity_id
_entity_poly.type
_entity_poly.pdbx_seq_one_letter_code
_entity_poly.pdbx_strand_id
1 'polypeptide(L)'
;SPDSDNAMSLIVDVGTNAEIVLGNKDRLLVCSSPTGPAFEGGEISAGQRATAGAIERVRIDRETLEPKFRVIGSELWSTEAGFEDSTKELNITGICGSGIIEVVAEMFLAGVISEDGIVDGALAERSSRVRSHGRTWSFVLHFAEDETQRDIVVTQNDVRQIQLAKAALYAGIKLS
;
A
#
# COMPACT_ATOMS: atom_id res chain seq x y z
N SER A 1 8.22 17.45 -32.42
CA SER A 1 9.63 17.06 -32.67
C SER A 1 9.64 15.70 -33.37
N PRO A 2 10.39 15.44 -34.43
CA PRO A 2 10.39 14.16 -35.19
C PRO A 2 10.79 12.94 -34.33
N ASP A 3 11.44 13.15 -33.21
CA ASP A 3 11.95 12.08 -32.33
C ASP A 3 10.90 11.49 -31.37
N SER A 4 9.72 12.10 -31.22
CA SER A 4 8.67 11.58 -30.32
C SER A 4 7.96 10.34 -30.87
N ASP A 5 7.99 10.13 -32.19
CA ASP A 5 7.24 9.04 -32.83
C ASP A 5 7.88 7.66 -32.68
N ASN A 6 9.14 7.59 -32.22
CA ASN A 6 9.85 6.31 -32.04
C ASN A 6 10.25 6.04 -30.57
N ALA A 7 9.72 6.81 -29.62
CA ALA A 7 9.97 6.60 -28.20
C ALA A 7 9.39 5.26 -27.75
N MET A 8 10.20 4.49 -27.03
CA MET A 8 9.71 3.29 -26.34
C MET A 8 8.81 3.70 -25.18
N SER A 9 7.62 3.11 -25.11
CA SER A 9 6.65 3.31 -24.05
C SER A 9 6.42 2.01 -23.30
N LEU A 10 6.35 2.09 -21.97
CA LEU A 10 5.96 1.00 -21.10
C LEU A 10 4.60 1.34 -20.48
N ILE A 11 3.63 0.47 -20.68
CA ILE A 11 2.32 0.53 -20.05
C ILE A 11 2.21 -0.69 -19.14
N VAL A 12 1.79 -0.47 -17.92
CA VAL A 12 1.55 -1.54 -16.94
C VAL A 12 0.18 -1.32 -16.32
N ASP A 13 -0.70 -2.27 -16.54
CA ASP A 13 -1.99 -2.35 -15.86
C ASP A 13 -1.86 -3.37 -14.72
N VAL A 14 -2.13 -2.94 -13.49
CA VAL A 14 -1.87 -3.72 -12.29
C VAL A 14 -3.16 -4.12 -11.61
N GLY A 15 -3.50 -5.41 -11.68
CA GLY A 15 -4.62 -6.04 -11.00
C GLY A 15 -4.18 -7.39 -10.42
N THR A 16 -5.08 -8.35 -10.37
CA THR A 16 -4.78 -9.75 -10.02
C THR A 16 -3.75 -10.39 -10.99
N ASN A 17 -3.80 -9.98 -12.25
CA ASN A 17 -2.69 -10.09 -13.19
C ASN A 17 -2.16 -8.70 -13.51
N ALA A 18 -0.91 -8.61 -13.91
CA ALA A 18 -0.36 -7.41 -14.48
C ALA A 18 -0.19 -7.59 -15.99
N GLU A 19 -0.88 -6.77 -16.76
CA GLU A 19 -0.72 -6.68 -18.21
C GLU A 19 0.37 -5.65 -18.51
N ILE A 20 1.43 -6.10 -19.17
CA ILE A 20 2.63 -5.31 -19.46
C ILE A 20 2.76 -5.17 -20.97
N VAL A 21 2.80 -3.95 -21.45
CA VAL A 21 3.01 -3.63 -22.86
C VAL A 21 4.22 -2.73 -23.00
N LEU A 22 5.22 -3.19 -23.72
CA LEU A 22 6.43 -2.43 -24.04
C LEU A 22 6.53 -2.27 -25.55
N GLY A 23 6.69 -1.06 -26.03
CA GLY A 23 6.89 -0.88 -27.46
C GLY A 23 6.81 0.55 -27.97
N ASN A 24 6.82 0.63 -29.29
CA ASN A 24 6.67 1.86 -30.07
C ASN A 24 5.75 1.59 -31.27
N LYS A 25 5.70 2.51 -32.23
CA LYS A 25 4.88 2.38 -33.45
C LYS A 25 5.25 1.16 -34.33
N ASP A 26 6.48 0.65 -34.23
CA ASP A 26 6.99 -0.40 -35.12
C ASP A 26 6.92 -1.79 -34.48
N ARG A 27 6.93 -1.88 -33.13
CA ARG A 27 6.94 -3.14 -32.41
C ARG A 27 6.26 -3.02 -31.05
N LEU A 28 5.42 -4.00 -30.72
CA LEU A 28 4.84 -4.19 -29.40
C LEU A 28 5.21 -5.56 -28.84
N LEU A 29 5.62 -5.58 -27.60
CA LEU A 29 5.80 -6.77 -26.76
C LEU A 29 4.74 -6.73 -25.68
N VAL A 30 4.07 -7.84 -25.47
CA VAL A 30 2.97 -7.94 -24.49
C VAL A 30 3.20 -9.18 -23.65
N CYS A 31 3.08 -9.04 -22.34
CA CYS A 31 3.03 -10.19 -21.44
C CYS A 31 2.03 -9.95 -20.30
N SER A 32 1.60 -11.04 -19.70
CA SER A 32 0.80 -11.04 -18.47
C SER A 32 1.56 -11.76 -17.38
N SER A 33 1.56 -11.21 -16.18
CA SER A 33 2.22 -11.78 -15.00
C SER A 33 1.23 -11.93 -13.85
N PRO A 34 1.16 -13.12 -13.20
CA PRO A 34 0.24 -13.35 -12.09
C PRO A 34 0.76 -12.69 -10.82
N THR A 35 0.32 -11.47 -10.55
CA THR A 35 0.67 -10.70 -9.35
C THR A 35 -0.12 -11.11 -8.11
N GLY A 36 -1.24 -11.81 -8.30
CA GLY A 36 -2.18 -12.13 -7.22
C GLY A 36 -3.01 -10.93 -6.77
N PRO A 37 -3.94 -11.11 -5.83
CA PRO A 37 -4.92 -10.09 -5.46
C PRO A 37 -4.39 -9.02 -4.48
N ALA A 38 -3.11 -9.08 -4.07
CA ALA A 38 -2.57 -8.21 -3.01
C ALA A 38 -2.68 -6.72 -3.34
N PHE A 39 -2.43 -6.32 -4.60
CA PHE A 39 -2.56 -4.92 -5.04
C PHE A 39 -4.01 -4.43 -5.11
N GLU A 40 -4.99 -5.32 -5.03
CA GLU A 40 -6.41 -5.01 -4.95
C GLU A 40 -6.96 -5.12 -3.52
N GLY A 41 -6.08 -5.34 -2.53
CA GLY A 41 -6.44 -5.53 -1.11
C GLY A 41 -6.81 -6.96 -0.75
N GLY A 42 -6.78 -7.91 -1.70
CA GLY A 42 -6.98 -9.32 -1.41
C GLY A 42 -5.79 -9.92 -0.66
N GLU A 43 -6.05 -10.86 0.26
CA GLU A 43 -5.05 -11.50 1.12
C GLU A 43 -4.27 -10.55 2.04
N ILE A 44 -4.74 -9.30 2.18
CA ILE A 44 -4.22 -8.29 3.10
C ILE A 44 -5.14 -8.19 4.31
N SER A 45 -4.57 -8.17 5.50
CA SER A 45 -5.31 -8.25 6.78
C SER A 45 -6.37 -7.16 6.93
N ALA A 46 -6.05 -5.93 6.54
CA ALA A 46 -6.98 -4.80 6.54
C ALA A 46 -7.30 -4.31 5.12
N GLY A 47 -7.16 -5.19 4.13
CA GLY A 47 -7.43 -4.84 2.73
C GLY A 47 -8.93 -4.70 2.45
N GLN A 48 -9.29 -3.70 1.66
CA GLN A 48 -10.66 -3.52 1.17
C GLN A 48 -10.67 -2.94 -0.24
N ARG A 49 -11.83 -2.99 -0.88
CA ARG A 49 -12.04 -2.35 -2.18
C ARG A 49 -11.93 -0.83 -2.08
N ALA A 50 -11.58 -0.18 -3.19
CA ALA A 50 -11.53 1.28 -3.31
C ALA A 50 -12.95 1.87 -3.30
N THR A 51 -13.51 2.02 -2.10
CA THR A 51 -14.82 2.60 -1.83
C THR A 51 -14.68 3.76 -0.84
N ALA A 52 -15.70 4.58 -0.70
CA ALA A 52 -15.70 5.67 0.29
C ALA A 52 -15.33 5.15 1.69
N GLY A 53 -14.44 5.86 2.38
CA GLY A 53 -13.87 5.47 3.67
C GLY A 53 -12.62 4.59 3.61
N ALA A 54 -12.27 4.01 2.46
CA ALA A 54 -11.02 3.26 2.33
C ALA A 54 -9.79 4.19 2.41
N ILE A 55 -8.78 3.82 3.19
CA ILE A 55 -7.52 4.54 3.23
C ILE A 55 -6.81 4.37 1.89
N GLU A 56 -6.54 5.48 1.20
CA GLU A 56 -5.93 5.51 -0.14
C GLU A 56 -4.54 6.12 -0.18
N ARG A 57 -4.21 7.00 0.78
CA ARG A 57 -2.93 7.67 0.89
C ARG A 57 -2.40 7.58 2.31
N VAL A 58 -1.10 7.40 2.45
CA VAL A 58 -0.43 7.29 3.75
C VAL A 58 0.88 8.06 3.74
N ARG A 59 1.23 8.68 4.87
CA ARG A 59 2.56 9.18 5.19
C ARG A 59 2.91 8.79 6.61
N ILE A 60 4.16 8.45 6.85
CA ILE A 60 4.66 8.11 8.18
C ILE A 60 5.80 9.07 8.53
N ASP A 61 5.67 9.75 9.65
CA ASP A 61 6.74 10.59 10.18
C ASP A 61 7.92 9.70 10.63
N ARG A 62 9.13 10.03 10.16
CA ARG A 62 10.32 9.18 10.39
C ARG A 62 10.86 9.23 11.81
N GLU A 63 10.59 10.32 12.52
CA GLU A 63 11.08 10.50 13.89
C GLU A 63 10.11 9.92 14.91
N THR A 64 8.82 10.20 14.75
CA THR A 64 7.78 9.81 15.70
C THR A 64 7.13 8.47 15.36
N LEU A 65 7.21 8.02 14.10
CA LEU A 65 6.49 6.90 13.51
C LEU A 65 4.97 7.10 13.48
N GLU A 66 4.49 8.33 13.67
CA GLU A 66 3.07 8.63 13.59
C GLU A 66 2.60 8.70 12.13
N PRO A 67 1.59 7.91 11.77
CA PRO A 67 1.03 7.95 10.44
C PRO A 67 0.00 9.06 10.32
N LYS A 68 -0.12 9.61 9.11
CA LYS A 68 -1.29 10.34 8.65
C LYS A 68 -1.79 9.72 7.36
N PHE A 69 -3.09 9.73 7.15
CA PHE A 69 -3.69 9.11 5.98
C PHE A 69 -4.84 9.96 5.42
N ARG A 70 -5.21 9.67 4.20
CA ARG A 70 -6.42 10.17 3.55
C ARG A 70 -7.30 8.99 3.16
N VAL A 71 -8.59 9.24 3.12
CA VAL A 71 -9.59 8.24 2.72
C VAL A 71 -10.30 8.68 1.44
N ILE A 72 -10.76 7.74 0.68
CA ILE A 72 -11.64 8.02 -0.46
C ILE A 72 -12.90 8.70 0.05
N GLY A 73 -13.20 9.87 -0.51
CA GLY A 73 -14.33 10.70 -0.12
C GLY A 73 -13.98 11.90 0.75
N SER A 74 -12.70 12.07 1.16
CA SER A 74 -12.21 13.28 1.83
C SER A 74 -10.86 13.73 1.27
N GLU A 75 -10.71 15.03 1.03
CA GLU A 75 -9.44 15.63 0.60
C GLU A 75 -8.49 15.96 1.76
N LEU A 76 -8.97 15.85 3.01
CA LEU A 76 -8.20 16.16 4.20
C LEU A 76 -7.34 14.98 4.65
N TRP A 77 -6.20 15.29 5.26
CA TRP A 77 -5.42 14.31 5.99
C TRP A 77 -6.01 14.09 7.38
N SER A 78 -5.83 12.88 7.93
CA SER A 78 -6.33 12.49 9.26
C SER A 78 -5.86 13.38 10.41
N THR A 79 -4.83 14.20 10.19
CA THR A 79 -4.29 15.15 11.16
C THR A 79 -4.78 16.57 10.96
N GLU A 80 -5.58 16.84 9.94
CA GLU A 80 -6.09 18.18 9.63
C GLU A 80 -7.41 18.47 10.33
N ALA A 81 -7.60 19.72 10.72
CA ALA A 81 -8.85 20.17 11.31
C ALA A 81 -10.03 19.93 10.34
N GLY A 82 -11.12 19.36 10.83
CA GLY A 82 -12.30 19.05 10.03
C GLY A 82 -12.28 17.65 9.39
N PHE A 83 -11.21 16.88 9.55
CA PHE A 83 -11.17 15.51 9.03
C PHE A 83 -12.30 14.65 9.61
N GLU A 84 -12.49 14.64 10.93
CA GLU A 84 -13.55 13.88 11.61
C GLU A 84 -14.94 14.27 11.10
N ASP A 85 -15.21 15.57 10.92
CA ASP A 85 -16.48 16.03 10.37
C ASP A 85 -16.68 15.59 8.91
N SER A 86 -15.61 15.66 8.09
CA SER A 86 -15.65 15.28 6.67
C SER A 86 -15.80 13.77 6.46
N THR A 87 -15.43 12.97 7.46
CA THR A 87 -15.45 11.51 7.41
C THR A 87 -16.53 10.87 8.29
N LYS A 88 -17.32 11.67 8.99
CA LYS A 88 -18.33 11.22 9.94
C LYS A 88 -19.31 10.17 9.40
N GLU A 89 -19.68 10.31 8.13
CA GLU A 89 -20.58 9.35 7.44
C GLU A 89 -19.81 8.24 6.71
N LEU A 90 -18.47 8.28 6.78
CA LEU A 90 -17.60 7.30 6.14
C LEU A 90 -17.16 6.25 7.18
N ASN A 91 -17.19 5.00 6.78
CA ASN A 91 -16.75 3.90 7.62
C ASN A 91 -15.29 3.57 7.28
N ILE A 92 -14.35 4.02 8.11
CA ILE A 92 -12.91 3.80 7.91
C ILE A 92 -12.57 2.41 8.47
N THR A 93 -12.60 1.38 7.64
CA THR A 93 -12.45 -0.01 8.06
C THR A 93 -11.28 -0.74 7.42
N GLY A 94 -10.61 -0.13 6.44
CA GLY A 94 -9.50 -0.80 5.76
C GLY A 94 -8.76 0.08 4.78
N ILE A 95 -7.88 -0.56 4.01
CA ILE A 95 -6.90 0.06 3.13
C ILE A 95 -7.17 -0.45 1.70
N CYS A 96 -7.35 0.44 0.73
CA CYS A 96 -7.46 0.03 -0.67
C CYS A 96 -6.08 -0.20 -1.31
N GLY A 97 -6.06 -0.74 -2.52
CA GLY A 97 -4.83 -1.14 -3.20
C GLY A 97 -3.75 -0.06 -3.26
N SER A 98 -4.10 1.18 -3.60
CA SER A 98 -3.15 2.30 -3.60
C SER A 98 -2.58 2.58 -2.20
N GLY A 99 -3.44 2.56 -1.18
CA GLY A 99 -3.04 2.75 0.22
C GLY A 99 -2.11 1.66 0.72
N ILE A 100 -2.33 0.38 0.32
CA ILE A 100 -1.47 -0.75 0.70
C ILE A 100 -0.07 -0.59 0.11
N ILE A 101 0.04 -0.23 -1.15
CA ILE A 101 1.33 0.02 -1.79
C ILE A 101 2.05 1.17 -1.09
N GLU A 102 1.33 2.25 -0.82
CA GLU A 102 1.91 3.44 -0.22
C GLU A 102 2.32 3.21 1.24
N VAL A 103 1.51 2.52 2.06
CA VAL A 103 1.88 2.25 3.47
C VAL A 103 3.12 1.38 3.59
N VAL A 104 3.27 0.35 2.76
CA VAL A 104 4.48 -0.48 2.77
C VAL A 104 5.72 0.33 2.35
N ALA A 105 5.58 1.20 1.36
CA ALA A 105 6.65 2.11 0.96
C ALA A 105 7.02 3.10 2.09
N GLU A 106 6.04 3.70 2.75
CA GLU A 106 6.25 4.62 3.87
C GLU A 106 6.85 3.91 5.09
N MET A 107 6.43 2.68 5.40
CA MET A 107 7.06 1.86 6.44
C MET A 107 8.55 1.62 6.16
N PHE A 108 8.91 1.38 4.92
CA PHE A 108 10.31 1.25 4.52
C PHE A 108 11.08 2.57 4.67
N LEU A 109 10.53 3.66 4.17
CA LEU A 109 11.14 4.99 4.23
C LEU A 109 11.28 5.51 5.68
N ALA A 110 10.37 5.13 6.57
CA ALA A 110 10.43 5.47 8.00
C ALA A 110 11.29 4.49 8.83
N GLY A 111 11.85 3.44 8.21
CA GLY A 111 12.66 2.44 8.89
C GLY A 111 11.85 1.49 9.78
N VAL A 112 10.54 1.38 9.56
CA VAL A 112 9.68 0.42 10.27
C VAL A 112 9.92 -1.00 9.74
N ILE A 113 10.24 -1.13 8.46
CA ILE A 113 10.67 -2.40 7.87
C ILE A 113 12.08 -2.28 7.28
N SER A 114 12.83 -3.38 7.36
CA SER A 114 14.16 -3.50 6.77
C SER A 114 14.10 -3.62 5.24
N GLU A 115 15.26 -3.64 4.58
CA GLU A 115 15.39 -3.94 3.14
C GLU A 115 14.82 -5.32 2.77
N ASP A 116 14.87 -6.28 3.68
CA ASP A 116 14.26 -7.61 3.52
C ASP A 116 12.74 -7.62 3.78
N GLY A 117 12.15 -6.48 4.15
CA GLY A 117 10.74 -6.35 4.47
C GLY A 117 10.37 -6.90 5.84
N ILE A 118 11.30 -6.97 6.78
CA ILE A 118 11.04 -7.42 8.15
C ILE A 118 10.65 -6.23 9.02
N VAL A 119 9.53 -6.33 9.72
CA VAL A 119 9.11 -5.31 10.70
C VAL A 119 10.07 -5.34 11.90
N ASP A 120 10.68 -4.19 12.19
CA ASP A 120 11.61 -4.06 13.31
C ASP A 120 10.85 -3.99 14.64
N GLY A 121 10.87 -5.11 15.36
CA GLY A 121 10.22 -5.21 16.67
C GLY A 121 10.86 -4.36 17.78
N ALA A 122 12.13 -3.95 17.63
CA ALA A 122 12.77 -3.06 18.61
C ALA A 122 12.09 -1.68 18.68
N LEU A 123 11.43 -1.27 17.61
CA LEU A 123 10.67 -0.01 17.57
C LEU A 123 9.47 0.00 18.53
N ALA A 124 9.00 -1.14 19.00
CA ALA A 124 7.94 -1.23 20.02
C ALA A 124 8.32 -0.57 21.35
N GLU A 125 9.63 -0.41 21.64
CA GLU A 125 10.11 0.29 22.83
C GLU A 125 9.86 1.81 22.77
N ARG A 126 9.75 2.37 21.54
CA ARG A 126 9.58 3.81 21.33
C ARG A 126 8.27 4.22 20.69
N SER A 127 7.49 3.28 20.14
CA SER A 127 6.23 3.58 19.48
C SER A 127 5.20 2.48 19.71
N SER A 128 4.02 2.86 20.18
CA SER A 128 2.86 1.97 20.31
C SER A 128 2.30 1.50 18.97
N ARG A 129 2.77 2.09 17.85
CA ARG A 129 2.40 1.70 16.49
C ARG A 129 2.99 0.34 16.10
N VAL A 130 4.14 -0.04 16.66
CA VAL A 130 4.74 -1.36 16.43
C VAL A 130 4.31 -2.30 17.55
N ARG A 131 3.65 -3.40 17.18
CA ARG A 131 3.09 -4.36 18.14
C ARG A 131 3.45 -5.79 17.77
N SER A 132 3.58 -6.62 18.81
CA SER A 132 3.71 -8.06 18.62
C SER A 132 2.45 -8.63 17.96
N HIS A 133 2.64 -9.48 16.94
CA HIS A 133 1.60 -10.18 16.23
C HIS A 133 1.98 -11.66 16.07
N GLY A 134 1.57 -12.47 17.01
CA GLY A 134 2.00 -13.87 17.08
C GLY A 134 3.51 -14.00 17.27
N ARG A 135 4.20 -14.56 16.27
CA ARG A 135 5.68 -14.69 16.26
C ARG A 135 6.37 -13.57 15.50
N THR A 136 5.63 -12.60 15.00
CA THR A 136 6.12 -11.50 14.17
C THR A 136 5.66 -10.17 14.76
N TRP A 137 5.82 -9.11 13.99
CA TRP A 137 5.42 -7.76 14.36
C TRP A 137 4.48 -7.18 13.32
N SER A 138 3.70 -6.19 13.72
CA SER A 138 2.78 -5.43 12.87
C SER A 138 2.89 -3.94 13.14
N PHE A 139 2.47 -3.13 12.18
CA PHE A 139 2.37 -1.68 12.32
C PHE A 139 0.88 -1.26 12.37
N VAL A 140 0.51 -0.48 13.38
CA VAL A 140 -0.86 0.03 13.53
C VAL A 140 -0.96 1.36 12.78
N LEU A 141 -1.71 1.35 11.70
CA LEU A 141 -1.97 2.54 10.88
C LEU A 141 -3.05 3.43 11.52
N HIS A 142 -4.13 2.82 12.01
CA HIS A 142 -5.23 3.52 12.67
C HIS A 142 -5.70 2.72 13.87
N PHE A 143 -5.81 3.38 15.02
CA PHE A 143 -6.38 2.77 16.22
C PHE A 143 -7.90 2.84 16.15
N ALA A 144 -8.57 1.79 16.59
CA ALA A 144 -10.01 1.78 16.77
C ALA A 144 -10.45 2.90 17.73
N GLU A 145 -11.52 3.59 17.39
CA GLU A 145 -12.06 4.66 18.23
C GLU A 145 -12.91 4.10 19.39
N ASP A 146 -13.47 2.92 19.20
CA ASP A 146 -14.30 2.24 20.19
C ASP A 146 -14.19 0.71 20.09
N GLU A 147 -14.85 -0.01 21.02
CA GLU A 147 -14.83 -1.49 21.12
C GLU A 147 -15.54 -2.20 19.96
N THR A 148 -16.31 -1.50 19.14
CA THR A 148 -17.04 -2.07 18.00
C THR A 148 -16.17 -2.12 16.73
N GLN A 149 -15.10 -1.36 16.72
CA GLN A 149 -14.14 -1.24 15.62
C GLN A 149 -12.89 -2.08 15.90
N ARG A 150 -12.07 -2.24 14.89
CA ARG A 150 -10.75 -2.90 14.99
C ARG A 150 -9.67 -1.96 14.52
N ASP A 151 -8.50 -2.07 15.15
CA ASP A 151 -7.30 -1.40 14.64
C ASP A 151 -7.06 -1.80 13.19
N ILE A 152 -6.71 -0.82 12.36
CA ILE A 152 -6.24 -1.07 11.00
C ILE A 152 -4.74 -1.29 11.08
N VAL A 153 -4.32 -2.51 10.81
CA VAL A 153 -2.93 -2.94 10.97
C VAL A 153 -2.36 -3.45 9.65
N VAL A 154 -1.05 -3.26 9.48
CA VAL A 154 -0.23 -3.89 8.45
C VAL A 154 0.64 -4.93 9.12
N THR A 155 0.42 -6.19 8.80
CA THR A 155 1.15 -7.32 9.37
C THR A 155 2.40 -7.67 8.57
N GLN A 156 3.28 -8.49 9.16
CA GLN A 156 4.42 -9.03 8.44
C GLN A 156 4.00 -9.84 7.20
N ASN A 157 2.85 -10.53 7.28
CA ASN A 157 2.32 -11.27 6.14
C ASN A 157 1.89 -10.34 5.01
N ASP A 158 1.27 -9.21 5.34
CA ASP A 158 0.83 -8.22 4.34
C ASP A 158 2.04 -7.66 3.56
N VAL A 159 3.12 -7.33 4.26
CA VAL A 159 4.38 -6.91 3.62
C VAL A 159 4.89 -8.00 2.68
N ARG A 160 4.84 -9.28 3.10
CA ARG A 160 5.25 -10.42 2.26
C ARG A 160 4.39 -10.56 1.01
N GLN A 161 3.07 -10.39 1.10
CA GLN A 161 2.18 -10.44 -0.06
C GLN A 161 2.52 -9.35 -1.08
N ILE A 162 2.80 -8.13 -0.62
CA ILE A 162 3.23 -7.03 -1.50
C ILE A 162 4.60 -7.31 -2.14
N GLN A 163 5.54 -7.88 -1.41
CA GLN A 163 6.83 -8.30 -1.96
C GLN A 163 6.68 -9.36 -3.08
N LEU A 164 5.82 -10.35 -2.87
CA LEU A 164 5.55 -11.40 -3.87
C LEU A 164 4.89 -10.82 -5.13
N ALA A 165 3.88 -9.97 -4.97
CA ALA A 165 3.22 -9.29 -6.07
C ALA A 165 4.20 -8.39 -6.87
N LYS A 166 5.04 -7.63 -6.17
CA LYS A 166 6.10 -6.82 -6.79
C LYS A 166 7.13 -7.68 -7.54
N ALA A 167 7.53 -8.82 -6.98
CA ALA A 167 8.47 -9.73 -7.62
C ALA A 167 7.90 -10.32 -8.91
N ALA A 168 6.61 -10.71 -8.90
CA ALA A 168 5.92 -11.19 -10.10
C ALA A 168 5.85 -10.12 -11.19
N LEU A 169 5.49 -8.87 -10.83
CA LEU A 169 5.48 -7.74 -11.74
C LEU A 169 6.87 -7.48 -12.35
N TYR A 170 7.91 -7.48 -11.51
CA TYR A 170 9.29 -7.29 -11.95
C TYR A 170 9.75 -8.39 -12.91
N ALA A 171 9.40 -9.65 -12.62
CA ALA A 171 9.70 -10.78 -13.51
C ALA A 171 9.03 -10.61 -14.87
N GLY A 172 7.76 -10.20 -14.91
CA GLY A 172 7.05 -9.91 -16.14
C GLY A 172 7.74 -8.83 -16.98
N ILE A 173 8.14 -7.72 -16.36
CA ILE A 173 8.85 -6.63 -17.05
C ILE A 173 10.22 -7.10 -17.60
N LYS A 174 10.93 -7.96 -16.87
CA LYS A 174 12.24 -8.48 -17.32
C LYS A 174 12.15 -9.47 -18.48
N LEU A 175 11.01 -10.14 -18.64
CA LEU A 175 10.77 -11.11 -19.71
C LEU A 175 10.19 -10.47 -20.98
N SER A 176 9.71 -9.23 -20.89
CA SER A 176 9.24 -8.42 -22.02
C SER A 176 10.42 -7.77 -22.74
#